data_4fee4dc41eb0bd8720009b72efff4c44
#
_entry.id   4fee4dc41eb0bd8720009b72efff4c44
#
_cell.length_a   1.000
_cell.length_b   1.000
_cell.length_c   1.000
_cell.angle_alpha   90.00
_cell.angle_beta   90.00
_cell.angle_gamma   90.00
#
_symmetry.space_group_name_H-M   'P 1'
#
loop_
_entity.id
_entity.type
_entity.pdbx_description
1 polymer ?
#
loop_
_entity_poly.entity_id
_entity_poly.type
_entity_poly.pdbx_seq_one_letter_code
_entity_poly.pdbx_strand_id
1 'polypeptide(L)'
;MPSASALYKKTIVILGGGQLARMMALKARQMGLHTIVMSEKISDPAVQSANRWYKGKTQSIKDIRILFRLADVVTFESEFIPAYMLEKCIKGQPHVKIWPNLNCLGRMQDRLQQKELLFDYDLPTLGHVKVNSRDDLDLAYQAFNGKMVLKKRMGGYDGYGTFIIKTASHLTIFKNNFKGEESQFIVEPLVQFKSEKCLIFARSLNGQIAVLPMIQSVQKSNQCDYVLGPVQHPAQKKLTAQISEFLKKINYVGVIAFELFDFGSELVINEVAPRVHNTGHFSQEALNVDQFELHLRCILGLELPEILLKQPAFVMVNLLGQSTRIPQIKKFPTGALHWYEKTENRPKRKMGHINYIGRNKKELLKRALSERKGILI
;
A
#
# COMPACT_ATOMS: atom_id res chain seq x y z
N MET A 1 -9.28 -3.42 28.45
CA MET A 1 -9.91 -3.43 27.12
C MET A 1 -11.11 -2.51 27.17
N PRO A 2 -11.35 -1.65 26.15
CA PRO A 2 -12.61 -0.92 26.09
C PRO A 2 -13.77 -1.91 26.00
N SER A 3 -14.85 -1.64 26.72
CA SER A 3 -16.05 -2.48 26.63
C SER A 3 -16.61 -2.46 25.20
N ALA A 4 -17.23 -3.55 24.75
CA ALA A 4 -17.83 -3.62 23.42
C ALA A 4 -18.77 -2.42 23.15
N SER A 5 -19.54 -1.99 24.15
CA SER A 5 -20.42 -0.81 24.09
C SER A 5 -19.68 0.51 23.83
N ALA A 6 -18.41 0.65 24.26
CA ALA A 6 -17.63 1.85 24.03
C ALA A 6 -17.05 1.93 22.60
N LEU A 7 -16.86 0.78 21.94
CA LEU A 7 -16.34 0.71 20.55
C LEU A 7 -17.38 1.17 19.52
N TYR A 8 -18.65 0.76 19.69
CA TYR A 8 -19.74 1.13 18.77
C TYR A 8 -20.10 2.63 18.79
N LYS A 9 -19.60 3.38 19.78
CA LYS A 9 -19.75 4.83 19.85
C LYS A 9 -18.65 5.59 19.12
N LYS A 10 -17.55 4.92 18.75
CA LYS A 10 -16.42 5.58 18.09
C LYS A 10 -16.68 5.82 16.61
N THR A 11 -16.36 7.02 16.17
CA THR A 11 -16.39 7.42 14.76
C THR A 11 -14.99 7.35 14.17
N ILE A 12 -14.86 6.54 13.13
CA ILE A 12 -13.62 6.40 12.35
C ILE A 12 -13.76 7.24 11.09
N VAL A 13 -12.88 8.22 10.90
CA VAL A 13 -12.78 8.98 9.66
C VAL A 13 -11.73 8.34 8.78
N ILE A 14 -12.10 8.05 7.53
CA ILE A 14 -11.21 7.54 6.49
C ILE A 14 -10.99 8.65 5.47
N LEU A 15 -9.76 9.16 5.36
CA LEU A 15 -9.39 10.18 4.40
C LEU A 15 -9.07 9.53 3.06
N GLY A 16 -9.86 9.87 2.04
CA GLY A 16 -9.82 9.29 0.70
C GLY A 16 -11.07 8.46 0.39
N GLY A 17 -11.42 8.34 -0.89
CA GLY A 17 -12.65 7.69 -1.37
C GLY A 17 -12.41 6.52 -2.33
N GLY A 18 -11.17 6.06 -2.48
CA GLY A 18 -10.81 5.00 -3.42
C GLY A 18 -11.14 3.58 -2.94
N GLN A 19 -10.57 2.60 -3.63
CA GLN A 19 -10.88 1.19 -3.35
C GLN A 19 -10.41 0.70 -1.98
N LEU A 20 -9.29 1.24 -1.46
CA LEU A 20 -8.79 0.83 -0.13
C LEU A 20 -9.70 1.35 0.97
N ALA A 21 -10.15 2.61 0.86
CA ALA A 21 -11.16 3.19 1.76
C ALA A 21 -12.48 2.41 1.67
N ARG A 22 -12.93 2.02 0.46
CA ARG A 22 -14.11 1.17 0.27
C ARG A 22 -14.02 -0.12 1.06
N MET A 23 -12.93 -0.88 0.90
CA MET A 23 -12.77 -2.17 1.57
C MET A 23 -12.63 -2.00 3.09
N MET A 24 -11.96 -0.95 3.57
CA MET A 24 -11.94 -0.61 5.00
C MET A 24 -13.34 -0.27 5.54
N ALA A 25 -14.12 0.54 4.81
CA ALA A 25 -15.46 0.91 5.22
C ALA A 25 -16.43 -0.28 5.25
N LEU A 26 -16.36 -1.18 4.24
CA LEU A 26 -17.13 -2.44 4.21
C LEU A 26 -16.78 -3.32 5.42
N LYS A 27 -15.51 -3.48 5.72
CA LYS A 27 -15.06 -4.26 6.86
C LYS A 27 -15.49 -3.61 8.18
N ALA A 28 -15.33 -2.30 8.32
CA ALA A 28 -15.79 -1.57 9.50
C ALA A 28 -17.29 -1.78 9.74
N ARG A 29 -18.09 -1.75 8.67
CA ARG A 29 -19.53 -2.00 8.76
C ARG A 29 -19.85 -3.42 9.21
N GLN A 30 -19.12 -4.45 8.71
CA GLN A 30 -19.24 -5.82 9.19
C GLN A 30 -18.89 -5.98 10.67
N MET A 31 -17.94 -5.16 11.16
CA MET A 31 -17.56 -5.10 12.57
C MET A 31 -18.52 -4.26 13.43
N GLY A 32 -19.59 -3.67 12.87
CA GLY A 32 -20.51 -2.79 13.56
C GLY A 32 -19.95 -1.41 13.90
N LEU A 33 -18.84 -0.99 13.27
CA LEU A 33 -18.18 0.29 13.52
C LEU A 33 -18.80 1.39 12.65
N HIS A 34 -18.78 2.63 13.17
CA HIS A 34 -19.27 3.81 12.44
C HIS A 34 -18.13 4.49 11.66
N THR A 35 -18.32 4.70 10.36
CA THR A 35 -17.34 5.33 9.48
C THR A 35 -17.86 6.57 8.78
N ILE A 36 -16.98 7.57 8.64
CA ILE A 36 -17.17 8.72 7.73
C ILE A 36 -16.04 8.69 6.71
N VAL A 37 -16.39 8.66 5.44
CA VAL A 37 -15.41 8.75 4.34
C VAL A 37 -15.40 10.18 3.80
N MET A 38 -14.21 10.74 3.59
CA MET A 38 -14.04 12.02 2.93
C MET A 38 -13.52 11.86 1.51
N SER A 39 -14.25 12.37 0.53
CA SER A 39 -13.81 12.42 -0.86
C SER A 39 -14.47 13.56 -1.64
N GLU A 40 -13.96 13.84 -2.83
CA GLU A 40 -14.44 14.94 -3.65
C GLU A 40 -15.74 14.62 -4.40
N LYS A 41 -15.94 13.35 -4.78
CA LYS A 41 -17.05 12.94 -5.64
C LYS A 41 -17.94 11.91 -4.96
N ILE A 42 -19.24 12.07 -5.10
CA ILE A 42 -20.24 11.09 -4.64
C ILE A 42 -20.08 9.72 -5.32
N SER A 43 -19.48 9.70 -6.51
CA SER A 43 -19.20 8.51 -7.29
C SER A 43 -17.90 7.79 -6.89
N ASP A 44 -17.20 8.25 -5.86
CA ASP A 44 -15.99 7.57 -5.39
C ASP A 44 -16.34 6.23 -4.72
N PRO A 45 -15.52 5.19 -4.95
CA PRO A 45 -15.81 3.81 -4.54
C PRO A 45 -16.22 3.61 -3.08
N ALA A 46 -15.66 4.38 -2.15
CA ALA A 46 -15.90 4.22 -0.73
C ALA A 46 -17.21 4.85 -0.23
N VAL A 47 -17.78 5.78 -1.00
CA VAL A 47 -18.95 6.57 -0.55
C VAL A 47 -20.14 5.71 -0.18
N GLN A 48 -20.47 4.74 -1.02
CA GLN A 48 -21.60 3.82 -0.79
C GLN A 48 -21.35 2.80 0.33
N SER A 49 -20.09 2.63 0.73
CA SER A 49 -19.69 1.61 1.70
C SER A 49 -19.60 2.16 3.12
N ALA A 50 -19.44 3.46 3.29
CA ALA A 50 -19.38 4.13 4.58
C ALA A 50 -20.77 4.40 5.17
N ASN A 51 -20.85 4.67 6.48
CA ASN A 51 -22.09 5.11 7.13
C ASN A 51 -22.45 6.55 6.72
N ARG A 52 -21.43 7.38 6.55
CA ARG A 52 -21.59 8.79 6.11
C ARG A 52 -20.50 9.17 5.13
N TRP A 53 -20.85 10.04 4.21
CA TRP A 53 -19.92 10.69 3.30
C TRP A 53 -19.83 12.17 3.63
N TYR A 54 -18.61 12.70 3.59
CA TYR A 54 -18.32 14.12 3.68
C TYR A 54 -17.63 14.56 2.38
N LYS A 55 -18.26 15.48 1.64
CA LYS A 55 -17.68 16.07 0.44
C LYS A 55 -16.56 17.02 0.84
N GLY A 56 -15.33 16.71 0.50
CA GLY A 56 -14.17 17.53 0.83
C GLY A 56 -12.90 17.05 0.13
N LYS A 57 -11.87 17.90 0.16
CA LYS A 57 -10.56 17.64 -0.42
C LYS A 57 -9.57 17.23 0.65
N THR A 58 -8.85 16.13 0.43
CA THR A 58 -7.79 15.65 1.34
C THR A 58 -6.59 16.60 1.43
N GLN A 59 -6.51 17.61 0.54
CA GLN A 59 -5.52 18.69 0.58
C GLN A 59 -6.06 19.99 1.20
N SER A 60 -7.30 19.99 1.72
CA SER A 60 -7.93 21.16 2.34
C SER A 60 -7.89 21.06 3.87
N ILE A 61 -7.07 21.89 4.52
CA ILE A 61 -7.02 22.00 5.99
C ILE A 61 -8.40 22.31 6.58
N LYS A 62 -9.19 23.17 5.90
CA LYS A 62 -10.53 23.54 6.35
C LYS A 62 -11.46 22.32 6.41
N ASP A 63 -11.47 21.52 5.32
CA ASP A 63 -12.36 20.36 5.23
C ASP A 63 -11.96 19.28 6.24
N ILE A 64 -10.65 19.01 6.38
CA ILE A 64 -10.13 18.04 7.33
C ILE A 64 -10.47 18.45 8.79
N ARG A 65 -10.29 19.72 9.14
CA ARG A 65 -10.60 20.20 10.50
C ARG A 65 -12.07 20.02 10.89
N ILE A 66 -12.99 20.18 9.94
CA ILE A 66 -14.42 19.94 10.21
C ILE A 66 -14.64 18.48 10.59
N LEU A 67 -14.03 17.55 9.85
CA LEU A 67 -14.15 16.13 10.14
C LEU A 67 -13.50 15.71 11.45
N PHE A 68 -12.39 16.33 11.82
CA PHE A 68 -11.70 16.02 13.07
C PHE A 68 -12.56 16.31 14.31
N ARG A 69 -13.52 17.26 14.23
CA ARG A 69 -14.47 17.50 15.31
C ARG A 69 -15.46 16.35 15.52
N LEU A 70 -15.62 15.50 14.50
CA LEU A 70 -16.55 14.36 14.52
C LEU A 70 -15.82 13.02 14.73
N ALA A 71 -14.49 13.01 14.70
CA ALA A 71 -13.68 11.82 14.71
C ALA A 71 -13.14 11.48 16.09
N ASP A 72 -13.19 10.22 16.46
CA ASP A 72 -12.37 9.66 17.55
C ASP A 72 -11.03 9.17 16.99
N VAL A 73 -11.08 8.53 15.81
CA VAL A 73 -9.91 7.99 15.12
C VAL A 73 -9.95 8.42 13.66
N VAL A 74 -8.82 8.86 13.16
CA VAL A 74 -8.60 9.17 11.74
C VAL A 74 -7.59 8.21 11.15
N THR A 75 -7.90 7.68 9.99
CA THR A 75 -6.99 6.91 9.14
C THR A 75 -7.12 7.35 7.69
N PHE A 76 -6.27 6.82 6.82
CA PHE A 76 -6.24 7.20 5.41
C PHE A 76 -6.02 5.97 4.51
N GLU A 77 -6.48 6.08 3.28
CA GLU A 77 -6.29 5.03 2.27
C GLU A 77 -4.98 5.19 1.48
N SER A 78 -4.39 6.38 1.55
CA SER A 78 -3.22 6.73 0.75
C SER A 78 -2.26 7.59 1.54
N GLU A 79 -0.98 7.32 1.38
CA GLU A 79 0.13 8.09 1.94
C GLU A 79 0.34 9.47 1.31
N PHE A 80 -0.45 9.86 0.31
CA PHE A 80 -0.26 11.12 -0.41
C PHE A 80 -0.84 12.36 0.27
N ILE A 81 -1.51 12.20 1.42
CA ILE A 81 -1.96 13.33 2.23
C ILE A 81 -0.75 13.85 3.03
N PRO A 82 -0.31 15.10 2.83
CA PRO A 82 0.89 15.59 3.49
C PRO A 82 0.77 15.57 5.02
N ALA A 83 1.69 14.91 5.71
CA ALA A 83 1.68 14.76 7.16
C ALA A 83 1.62 16.12 7.87
N TYR A 84 2.36 17.13 7.39
CA TYR A 84 2.35 18.47 7.96
C TYR A 84 0.96 19.15 7.95
N MET A 85 0.11 18.80 6.97
CA MET A 85 -1.26 19.31 6.93
C MET A 85 -2.12 18.68 8.02
N LEU A 86 -1.97 17.37 8.23
CA LEU A 86 -2.69 16.65 9.29
C LEU A 86 -2.22 17.15 10.68
N GLU A 87 -0.92 17.43 10.84
CA GLU A 87 -0.38 18.05 12.07
C GLU A 87 -1.02 19.42 12.36
N LYS A 88 -1.20 20.26 11.32
CA LYS A 88 -1.93 21.52 11.45
C LYS A 88 -3.40 21.33 11.80
N CYS A 89 -4.01 20.26 11.33
CA CYS A 89 -5.44 19.98 11.58
C CYS A 89 -5.69 19.47 12.99
N ILE A 90 -4.77 18.68 13.58
CA ILE A 90 -4.95 18.09 14.92
C ILE A 90 -4.71 19.10 16.06
N LYS A 91 -4.02 20.22 15.78
CA LYS A 91 -3.82 21.26 16.78
C LYS A 91 -5.16 21.76 17.34
N GLY A 92 -5.30 21.72 18.68
CA GLY A 92 -6.53 22.09 19.38
C GLY A 92 -7.61 20.99 19.40
N GLN A 93 -7.29 19.77 18.97
CA GLN A 93 -8.21 18.62 18.98
C GLN A 93 -7.58 17.38 19.65
N PRO A 94 -7.31 17.43 20.96
CA PRO A 94 -6.55 16.38 21.66
C PRO A 94 -7.28 15.03 21.75
N HIS A 95 -8.60 15.01 21.54
CA HIS A 95 -9.41 13.79 21.51
C HIS A 95 -9.18 12.94 20.27
N VAL A 96 -8.76 13.55 19.14
CA VAL A 96 -8.56 12.84 17.86
C VAL A 96 -7.26 12.08 17.88
N LYS A 97 -7.30 10.82 17.48
CA LYS A 97 -6.12 9.98 17.24
C LYS A 97 -5.98 9.73 15.75
N ILE A 98 -4.75 9.92 15.22
CA ILE A 98 -4.45 9.66 13.80
C ILE A 98 -3.50 8.47 13.71
N TRP A 99 -3.89 7.48 12.90
CA TRP A 99 -3.09 6.28 12.68
C TRP A 99 -3.03 5.90 11.20
N PRO A 100 -1.87 5.51 10.71
CA PRO A 100 -0.52 5.54 11.34
C PRO A 100 -0.13 6.93 11.84
N ASN A 101 0.80 6.99 12.83
CA ASN A 101 1.23 8.25 13.40
C ASN A 101 1.89 9.15 12.35
N LEU A 102 1.77 10.49 12.52
CA LEU A 102 2.17 11.46 11.51
C LEU A 102 3.68 11.52 11.27
N ASN A 103 4.50 11.23 12.29
CA ASN A 103 5.95 11.15 12.12
C ASN A 103 6.34 10.00 11.19
N CYS A 104 5.75 8.81 11.40
CA CYS A 104 5.94 7.68 10.48
C CYS A 104 5.44 8.01 9.07
N LEU A 105 4.24 8.59 8.95
CA LEU A 105 3.68 8.96 7.66
C LEU A 105 4.61 9.92 6.93
N GLY A 106 5.05 11.02 7.58
CA GLY A 106 5.90 12.04 6.98
C GLY A 106 7.22 11.48 6.46
N ARG A 107 7.91 10.64 7.25
CA ARG A 107 9.16 9.99 6.83
C ARG A 107 8.96 8.95 5.73
N MET A 108 7.79 8.30 5.64
CA MET A 108 7.53 7.27 4.63
C MET A 108 6.92 7.80 3.33
N GLN A 109 6.43 9.04 3.31
CA GLN A 109 5.92 9.69 2.10
C GLN A 109 7.01 10.06 1.09
N ASP A 110 8.20 10.39 1.58
CA ASP A 110 9.37 10.78 0.78
C ASP A 110 10.32 9.58 0.66
N ARG A 111 10.56 9.09 -0.55
CA ARG A 111 11.44 7.94 -0.78
C ARG A 111 12.85 8.13 -0.23
N LEU A 112 13.39 9.36 -0.24
CA LEU A 112 14.69 9.64 0.38
C LEU A 112 14.62 9.40 1.89
N GLN A 113 13.67 10.04 2.56
CA GLN A 113 13.50 9.89 4.01
C GLN A 113 13.14 8.45 4.40
N GLN A 114 12.37 7.76 3.57
CA GLN A 114 12.06 6.34 3.77
C GLN A 114 13.33 5.47 3.73
N LYS A 115 14.22 5.70 2.75
CA LYS A 115 15.48 4.97 2.64
C LYS A 115 16.43 5.27 3.79
N GLU A 116 16.55 6.56 4.15
CA GLU A 116 17.34 7.00 5.30
C GLU A 116 16.79 6.35 6.60
N LEU A 117 15.46 6.33 6.77
CA LEU A 117 14.83 5.68 7.91
C LEU A 117 15.14 4.17 7.99
N LEU A 118 15.08 3.46 6.87
CA LEU A 118 15.43 2.04 6.82
C LEU A 118 16.90 1.81 7.16
N PHE A 119 17.78 2.66 6.67
CA PHE A 119 19.21 2.61 6.94
C PHE A 119 19.54 2.89 8.41
N ASP A 120 18.92 3.90 9.03
CA ASP A 120 19.09 4.26 10.45
C ASP A 120 18.75 3.10 11.40
N TYR A 121 17.95 2.13 10.94
CA TYR A 121 17.53 0.96 11.71
C TYR A 121 18.12 -0.37 11.19
N ASP A 122 19.19 -0.32 10.42
CA ASP A 122 19.90 -1.48 9.88
C ASP A 122 18.99 -2.46 9.09
N LEU A 123 17.93 -1.94 8.47
CA LEU A 123 17.08 -2.73 7.60
C LEU A 123 17.68 -2.82 6.18
N PRO A 124 17.73 -4.03 5.59
CA PRO A 124 18.34 -4.21 4.27
C PRO A 124 17.54 -3.46 3.21
N THR A 125 18.15 -2.44 2.62
CA THR A 125 17.58 -1.67 1.50
C THR A 125 18.65 -1.37 0.46
N LEU A 126 18.25 -1.05 -0.78
CA LEU A 126 19.21 -0.68 -1.82
C LEU A 126 19.92 0.63 -1.45
N GLY A 127 21.20 0.67 -1.78
CA GLY A 127 21.96 1.94 -1.74
C GLY A 127 21.27 2.98 -2.62
N HIS A 128 21.34 4.24 -2.20
CA HIS A 128 20.73 5.33 -2.93
C HIS A 128 21.58 6.59 -2.89
N VAL A 129 21.35 7.46 -3.85
CA VAL A 129 21.99 8.78 -3.94
C VAL A 129 20.90 9.85 -3.90
N LYS A 130 21.06 10.79 -3.00
CA LYS A 130 20.27 12.02 -2.99
C LYS A 130 20.73 12.89 -4.16
N VAL A 131 19.79 13.39 -4.94
CA VAL A 131 20.05 14.28 -6.06
C VAL A 131 19.70 15.71 -5.66
N ASN A 132 20.64 16.63 -5.78
CA ASN A 132 20.44 18.06 -5.58
C ASN A 132 20.74 18.85 -6.87
N SER A 133 21.54 18.30 -7.77
CA SER A 133 22.02 18.94 -8.99
C SER A 133 22.11 17.96 -10.16
N ARG A 134 22.39 18.48 -11.35
CA ARG A 134 22.67 17.68 -12.56
C ARG A 134 23.96 16.88 -12.42
N ASP A 135 24.94 17.44 -11.73
CA ASP A 135 26.24 16.79 -11.54
C ASP A 135 26.10 15.53 -10.66
N ASP A 136 25.20 15.56 -9.67
CA ASP A 136 24.91 14.37 -8.86
C ASP A 136 24.36 13.21 -9.73
N LEU A 137 23.63 13.52 -10.80
CA LEU A 137 23.15 12.50 -11.74
C LEU A 137 24.30 11.88 -12.55
N ASP A 138 25.31 12.69 -12.93
CA ASP A 138 26.49 12.18 -13.64
C ASP A 138 27.36 11.32 -12.72
N LEU A 139 27.57 11.80 -11.49
CA LEU A 139 28.30 11.04 -10.47
C LEU A 139 27.62 9.71 -10.15
N ALA A 140 26.29 9.71 -9.97
CA ALA A 140 25.53 8.49 -9.74
C ALA A 140 25.58 7.54 -10.95
N TYR A 141 25.51 8.08 -12.17
CA TYR A 141 25.60 7.27 -13.39
C TYR A 141 26.96 6.57 -13.49
N GLN A 142 28.05 7.25 -13.15
CA GLN A 142 29.38 6.66 -13.09
C GLN A 142 29.47 5.62 -11.97
N ALA A 143 29.03 5.97 -10.74
CA ALA A 143 29.10 5.10 -9.56
C ALA A 143 28.32 3.79 -9.76
N PHE A 144 27.22 3.81 -10.52
CA PHE A 144 26.39 2.64 -10.82
C PHE A 144 26.69 2.01 -12.20
N ASN A 145 27.91 2.24 -12.75
CA ASN A 145 28.38 1.65 -14.00
C ASN A 145 27.39 1.86 -15.17
N GLY A 146 26.82 3.04 -15.27
CA GLY A 146 25.91 3.40 -16.37
C GLY A 146 24.49 2.82 -16.29
N LYS A 147 24.12 2.15 -15.20
CA LYS A 147 22.81 1.50 -15.03
C LYS A 147 22.18 1.89 -13.72
N MET A 148 21.16 2.75 -13.77
CA MET A 148 20.51 3.27 -12.59
C MET A 148 19.00 3.45 -12.77
N VAL A 149 18.30 3.63 -11.68
CA VAL A 149 16.86 3.92 -11.62
C VAL A 149 16.67 5.23 -10.88
N LEU A 150 16.02 6.19 -11.53
CA LEU A 150 15.56 7.40 -10.86
C LEU A 150 14.13 7.19 -10.38
N LYS A 151 13.88 7.55 -9.14
CA LYS A 151 12.55 7.49 -8.54
C LYS A 151 12.17 8.86 -8.01
N LYS A 152 10.96 9.32 -8.39
CA LYS A 152 10.43 10.56 -7.82
C LYS A 152 10.23 10.38 -6.32
N ARG A 153 10.69 11.34 -5.52
CA ARG A 153 10.65 11.27 -4.05
C ARG A 153 9.23 11.20 -3.51
N MET A 154 8.34 12.03 -4.04
CA MET A 154 6.96 12.18 -3.58
C MET A 154 5.98 11.84 -4.70
N GLY A 155 4.83 11.24 -4.36
CA GLY A 155 3.71 11.04 -5.29
C GLY A 155 3.92 9.99 -6.38
N GLY A 156 4.95 9.14 -6.26
CA GLY A 156 5.15 7.99 -7.17
C GLY A 156 4.30 6.78 -6.76
N TYR A 157 3.70 6.10 -7.72
CA TYR A 157 2.91 4.87 -7.51
C TYR A 157 2.81 4.06 -8.81
N ASP A 158 2.66 2.74 -8.72
CA ASP A 158 2.45 1.83 -9.86
C ASP A 158 3.44 2.10 -11.03
N GLY A 159 4.72 2.39 -10.71
CA GLY A 159 5.77 2.74 -11.69
C GLY A 159 5.72 4.19 -12.20
N TYR A 160 4.73 4.98 -11.83
CA TYR A 160 4.73 6.42 -12.12
C TYR A 160 5.83 7.13 -11.34
N GLY A 161 6.62 7.96 -12.05
CA GLY A 161 7.77 8.65 -11.47
C GLY A 161 9.03 7.76 -11.32
N THR A 162 9.08 6.60 -12.00
CA THR A 162 10.25 5.72 -12.06
C THR A 162 10.83 5.71 -13.47
N PHE A 163 12.13 6.01 -13.60
CA PHE A 163 12.83 6.12 -14.89
C PHE A 163 14.06 5.22 -14.87
N ILE A 164 14.15 4.30 -15.83
CA ILE A 164 15.26 3.37 -15.97
C ILE A 164 16.28 3.95 -16.93
N ILE A 165 17.49 4.20 -16.46
CA ILE A 165 18.63 4.67 -17.25
C ILE A 165 19.56 3.49 -17.49
N LYS A 166 19.80 3.16 -18.76
CA LYS A 166 20.71 2.08 -19.20
C LYS A 166 21.82 2.58 -20.12
N THR A 167 21.73 3.83 -20.57
CA THR A 167 22.69 4.46 -21.50
C THR A 167 22.83 5.94 -21.20
N ALA A 168 23.95 6.54 -21.63
CA ALA A 168 24.16 7.99 -21.53
C ALA A 168 23.07 8.80 -22.25
N SER A 169 22.54 8.29 -23.36
CA SER A 169 21.42 8.91 -24.09
C SER A 169 20.15 8.96 -23.23
N HIS A 170 19.81 7.90 -22.51
CA HIS A 170 18.67 7.92 -21.58
C HIS A 170 18.86 8.97 -20.48
N LEU A 171 20.07 9.09 -19.95
CA LEU A 171 20.38 10.11 -18.93
C LEU A 171 20.24 11.53 -19.49
N THR A 172 20.72 11.78 -20.71
CA THR A 172 20.60 13.08 -21.39
C THR A 172 19.12 13.46 -21.61
N ILE A 173 18.31 12.50 -22.07
CA ILE A 173 16.86 12.71 -22.25
C ILE A 173 16.21 13.04 -20.91
N PHE A 174 16.53 12.30 -19.84
CA PHE A 174 15.99 12.56 -18.51
C PHE A 174 16.36 13.99 -18.03
N LYS A 175 17.63 14.35 -18.10
CA LYS A 175 18.11 15.68 -17.70
C LYS A 175 17.44 16.83 -18.44
N ASN A 176 17.12 16.65 -19.71
CA ASN A 176 16.43 17.67 -20.50
C ASN A 176 14.94 17.79 -20.12
N ASN A 177 14.28 16.67 -19.84
CA ASN A 177 12.86 16.65 -19.47
C ASN A 177 12.59 17.18 -18.05
N PHE A 178 13.57 17.06 -17.14
CA PHE A 178 13.42 17.43 -15.73
C PHE A 178 14.43 18.50 -15.29
N LYS A 179 14.76 19.41 -16.18
CA LYS A 179 15.70 20.51 -15.88
C LYS A 179 15.16 21.41 -14.75
N GLY A 180 15.94 21.52 -13.66
CA GLY A 180 15.56 22.29 -12.48
C GLY A 180 14.68 21.52 -11.48
N GLU A 181 14.37 20.25 -11.77
CA GLU A 181 13.56 19.38 -10.90
C GLU A 181 14.38 18.22 -10.30
N GLU A 182 15.70 18.24 -10.46
CA GLU A 182 16.61 17.14 -10.10
C GLU A 182 16.45 16.72 -8.63
N SER A 183 16.27 17.67 -7.73
CA SER A 183 16.10 17.42 -6.29
C SER A 183 14.78 16.69 -5.93
N GLN A 184 13.87 16.55 -6.88
CA GLN A 184 12.65 15.76 -6.69
C GLN A 184 12.88 14.25 -6.84
N PHE A 185 14.11 13.81 -7.14
CA PHE A 185 14.43 12.40 -7.40
C PHE A 185 15.49 11.87 -6.43
N ILE A 186 15.47 10.56 -6.26
CA ILE A 186 16.58 9.75 -5.76
C ILE A 186 17.06 8.83 -6.86
N VAL A 187 18.31 8.41 -6.79
CA VAL A 187 18.91 7.44 -7.70
C VAL A 187 19.22 6.16 -6.93
N GLU A 188 18.87 5.02 -7.50
CA GLU A 188 19.25 3.70 -7.02
C GLU A 188 19.96 2.92 -8.14
N PRO A 189 20.80 1.91 -7.82
CA PRO A 189 21.36 1.04 -8.83
C PRO A 189 20.26 0.26 -9.54
N LEU A 190 20.39 0.04 -10.85
CA LEU A 190 19.55 -0.91 -11.57
C LEU A 190 20.03 -2.33 -11.26
N VAL A 191 19.28 -3.02 -10.41
CA VAL A 191 19.62 -4.36 -9.94
C VAL A 191 18.89 -5.46 -10.70
N GLN A 192 19.50 -6.65 -10.75
CA GLN A 192 18.84 -7.87 -11.19
C GLN A 192 18.44 -8.70 -9.97
N PHE A 193 17.19 -9.09 -9.90
CA PHE A 193 16.62 -9.89 -8.82
C PHE A 193 15.84 -11.08 -9.41
N LYS A 194 15.65 -12.13 -8.61
CA LYS A 194 14.94 -13.35 -9.03
C LYS A 194 13.43 -13.17 -9.08
N SER A 195 12.89 -12.48 -8.09
CA SER A 195 11.44 -12.24 -7.95
C SER A 195 11.16 -11.09 -7.01
N GLU A 196 9.95 -10.55 -7.08
CA GLU A 196 9.45 -9.62 -6.09
C GLU A 196 8.61 -10.36 -5.05
N LYS A 197 8.78 -10.01 -3.79
CA LYS A 197 8.01 -10.54 -2.66
C LYS A 197 7.40 -9.40 -1.85
N CYS A 198 6.46 -9.73 -0.99
CA CYS A 198 5.93 -8.77 -0.04
C CYS A 198 5.67 -9.44 1.31
N LEU A 199 6.02 -8.71 2.36
CA LEU A 199 5.65 -8.99 3.75
C LEU A 199 4.73 -7.89 4.25
N ILE A 200 3.61 -8.27 4.85
CA ILE A 200 2.63 -7.35 5.42
C ILE A 200 2.56 -7.60 6.93
N PHE A 201 2.70 -6.50 7.67
CA PHE A 201 2.62 -6.48 9.13
C PHE A 201 1.39 -5.69 9.58
N ALA A 202 0.87 -6.06 10.71
CA ALA A 202 -0.12 -5.30 11.45
C ALA A 202 0.39 -5.11 12.88
N ARG A 203 0.54 -3.87 13.36
CA ARG A 203 0.91 -3.59 14.75
C ARG A 203 -0.18 -2.80 15.43
N SER A 204 -0.68 -3.34 16.54
CA SER A 204 -1.76 -2.74 17.33
C SER A 204 -1.23 -1.70 18.33
N LEU A 205 -2.10 -0.81 18.77
CA LEU A 205 -1.87 0.14 19.87
C LEU A 205 -1.41 -0.54 21.17
N ASN A 206 -1.84 -1.78 21.42
CA ASN A 206 -1.41 -2.56 22.58
C ASN A 206 -0.02 -3.21 22.40
N GLY A 207 0.65 -2.99 21.25
CA GLY A 207 1.98 -3.50 20.94
C GLY A 207 2.02 -4.88 20.27
N GLN A 208 0.89 -5.59 20.17
CA GLN A 208 0.83 -6.87 19.43
C GLN A 208 1.20 -6.67 17.96
N ILE A 209 1.91 -7.65 17.39
CA ILE A 209 2.27 -7.67 15.97
C ILE A 209 1.75 -8.98 15.35
N ALA A 210 1.05 -8.85 14.25
CA ALA A 210 0.67 -9.96 13.38
C ALA A 210 1.38 -9.81 12.02
N VAL A 211 1.79 -10.94 11.44
CA VAL A 211 2.49 -10.97 10.14
C VAL A 211 1.72 -11.87 9.20
N LEU A 212 1.35 -11.35 8.04
CA LEU A 212 0.66 -12.13 7.02
C LEU A 212 1.66 -13.06 6.31
N PRO A 213 1.19 -14.19 5.75
CA PRO A 213 2.03 -15.06 4.93
C PRO A 213 2.74 -14.28 3.83
N MET A 214 4.05 -14.53 3.66
CA MET A 214 4.81 -13.90 2.58
C MET A 214 4.28 -14.33 1.23
N ILE A 215 4.15 -13.36 0.32
CA ILE A 215 3.69 -13.59 -1.05
C ILE A 215 4.79 -13.29 -2.07
N GLN A 216 4.63 -13.85 -3.26
CA GLN A 216 5.32 -13.41 -4.46
C GLN A 216 4.36 -12.51 -5.26
N SER A 217 4.82 -11.32 -5.60
CA SER A 217 4.13 -10.43 -6.54
C SER A 217 4.75 -10.53 -7.92
N VAL A 218 3.92 -10.46 -8.95
CA VAL A 218 4.36 -10.45 -10.34
C VAL A 218 3.86 -9.19 -11.00
N GLN A 219 4.82 -8.43 -11.52
CA GLN A 219 4.54 -7.15 -12.18
C GLN A 219 4.39 -7.36 -13.68
N LYS A 220 3.49 -6.60 -14.28
CA LYS A 220 3.36 -6.45 -15.73
C LYS A 220 3.23 -4.97 -16.06
N SER A 221 4.12 -4.46 -16.92
CA SER A 221 4.15 -3.03 -17.27
C SER A 221 4.21 -2.10 -16.04
N ASN A 222 5.04 -2.46 -15.05
CA ASN A 222 5.25 -1.76 -13.77
C ASN A 222 4.02 -1.72 -12.85
N GLN A 223 3.08 -2.66 -13.00
CA GLN A 223 1.93 -2.79 -12.11
C GLN A 223 1.78 -4.23 -11.64
N CYS A 224 1.35 -4.42 -10.40
CA CYS A 224 1.07 -5.74 -9.89
C CYS A 224 -0.06 -6.39 -10.71
N ASP A 225 0.27 -7.43 -11.45
CA ASP A 225 -0.67 -8.23 -12.25
C ASP A 225 -1.36 -9.29 -11.39
N TYR A 226 -0.57 -10.01 -10.59
CA TYR A 226 -1.09 -10.98 -9.64
C TYR A 226 -0.14 -11.21 -8.47
N VAL A 227 -0.66 -11.80 -7.40
CA VAL A 227 0.13 -12.34 -6.29
C VAL A 227 -0.21 -13.80 -6.08
N LEU A 228 0.75 -14.57 -5.57
CA LEU A 228 0.55 -15.95 -5.18
C LEU A 228 1.26 -16.25 -3.85
N GLY A 229 0.69 -17.17 -3.10
CA GLY A 229 1.26 -17.55 -1.80
C GLY A 229 0.60 -18.77 -1.17
N PRO A 230 1.05 -19.13 0.03
CA PRO A 230 2.24 -18.58 0.70
C PRO A 230 3.52 -18.99 -0.02
N VAL A 231 4.56 -18.17 0.08
CA VAL A 231 5.91 -18.52 -0.34
C VAL A 231 6.85 -18.48 0.86
N GLN A 232 7.97 -19.19 0.76
CA GLN A 232 9.01 -19.25 1.78
C GLN A 232 10.31 -18.67 1.24
N HIS A 233 11.14 -18.15 2.13
CA HIS A 233 12.48 -17.70 1.81
C HIS A 233 13.42 -17.88 3.00
N PRO A 234 14.69 -18.33 2.84
CA PRO A 234 15.61 -18.53 3.94
C PRO A 234 15.81 -17.32 4.84
N ALA A 235 15.90 -16.12 4.26
CA ALA A 235 16.06 -14.86 4.99
C ALA A 235 14.78 -14.34 5.67
N GLN A 236 13.61 -14.97 5.46
CA GLN A 236 12.32 -14.45 5.94
C GLN A 236 12.29 -14.28 7.44
N LYS A 237 12.71 -15.29 8.21
CA LYS A 237 12.66 -15.26 9.68
C LYS A 237 13.47 -14.11 10.26
N LYS A 238 14.70 -13.92 9.75
CA LYS A 238 15.58 -12.82 10.16
C LYS A 238 14.97 -11.47 9.84
N LEU A 239 14.54 -11.27 8.60
CA LEU A 239 13.94 -10.00 8.16
C LEU A 239 12.65 -9.67 8.92
N THR A 240 11.80 -10.68 9.18
CA THR A 240 10.58 -10.50 9.98
C THR A 240 10.89 -10.01 11.40
N ALA A 241 11.93 -10.57 12.05
CA ALA A 241 12.35 -10.12 13.37
C ALA A 241 12.87 -8.66 13.34
N GLN A 242 13.72 -8.32 12.36
CA GLN A 242 14.24 -6.97 12.20
C GLN A 242 13.12 -5.93 11.96
N ILE A 243 12.17 -6.23 11.06
CA ILE A 243 11.03 -5.35 10.81
C ILE A 243 10.14 -5.22 12.06
N SER A 244 9.91 -6.31 12.81
CA SER A 244 9.11 -6.26 14.03
C SER A 244 9.73 -5.31 15.08
N GLU A 245 11.04 -5.37 15.27
CA GLU A 245 11.75 -4.45 16.17
C GLU A 245 11.71 -3.00 15.65
N PHE A 246 11.90 -2.80 14.36
CA PHE A 246 11.76 -1.49 13.74
C PHE A 246 10.38 -0.89 14.01
N LEU A 247 9.30 -1.64 13.79
CA LEU A 247 7.92 -1.16 14.00
C LEU A 247 7.63 -0.81 15.47
N LYS A 248 8.25 -1.52 16.42
CA LYS A 248 8.19 -1.18 17.85
C LYS A 248 8.88 0.15 18.12
N LYS A 249 10.12 0.30 17.65
CA LYS A 249 10.95 1.49 17.89
C LYS A 249 10.34 2.77 17.33
N ILE A 250 9.74 2.72 16.14
CA ILE A 250 9.05 3.88 15.54
C ILE A 250 7.61 4.06 16.02
N ASN A 251 7.15 3.20 16.94
CA ASN A 251 5.77 3.18 17.45
C ASN A 251 4.71 3.20 16.33
N TYR A 252 4.94 2.38 15.30
CA TYR A 252 3.97 2.26 14.19
C TYR A 252 2.67 1.62 14.68
N VAL A 253 1.52 2.10 14.18
CA VAL A 253 0.20 1.50 14.45
C VAL A 253 -0.60 1.41 13.16
N GLY A 254 -1.09 0.23 12.84
CA GLY A 254 -1.84 -0.05 11.62
C GLY A 254 -1.21 -1.19 10.80
N VAL A 255 -1.69 -1.35 9.60
CA VAL A 255 -1.11 -2.27 8.60
C VAL A 255 -0.04 -1.54 7.80
N ILE A 256 1.05 -2.23 7.49
CA ILE A 256 2.19 -1.74 6.71
C ILE A 256 2.71 -2.87 5.81
N ALA A 257 3.06 -2.54 4.58
CA ALA A 257 3.60 -3.50 3.61
C ALA A 257 5.04 -3.15 3.24
N PHE A 258 5.88 -4.17 3.16
CA PHE A 258 7.26 -4.10 2.71
C PHE A 258 7.39 -4.85 1.38
N GLU A 259 7.60 -4.12 0.30
CA GLU A 259 7.94 -4.69 -0.99
C GLU A 259 9.41 -5.06 -1.04
N LEU A 260 9.74 -6.27 -1.50
CA LEU A 260 11.05 -6.88 -1.38
C LEU A 260 11.55 -7.36 -2.72
N PHE A 261 12.84 -7.12 -2.99
CA PHE A 261 13.58 -7.82 -4.04
C PHE A 261 14.23 -9.08 -3.44
N ASP A 262 14.04 -10.19 -4.12
CA ASP A 262 14.63 -11.50 -3.80
C ASP A 262 15.89 -11.72 -4.64
N PHE A 263 17.04 -11.72 -3.99
CA PHE A 263 18.35 -12.04 -4.61
C PHE A 263 18.75 -13.51 -4.47
N GLY A 264 17.87 -14.34 -3.91
CA GLY A 264 18.07 -15.77 -3.70
C GLY A 264 18.53 -16.15 -2.30
N SER A 265 19.61 -15.58 -1.78
CA SER A 265 20.03 -15.73 -0.38
C SER A 265 19.47 -14.61 0.52
N GLU A 266 19.16 -13.47 -0.07
CA GLU A 266 18.80 -12.25 0.64
C GLU A 266 17.48 -11.68 0.16
N LEU A 267 16.80 -11.00 1.07
CA LEU A 267 15.64 -10.13 0.80
C LEU A 267 16.01 -8.69 1.11
N VAL A 268 15.81 -7.81 0.14
CA VAL A 268 16.14 -6.38 0.25
C VAL A 268 14.88 -5.55 0.07
N ILE A 269 14.64 -4.61 0.98
CA ILE A 269 13.46 -3.74 0.95
C ILE A 269 13.59 -2.75 -0.21
N ASN A 270 12.66 -2.82 -1.13
CA ASN A 270 12.50 -1.87 -2.23
C ASN A 270 11.73 -0.62 -1.77
N GLU A 271 10.53 -0.81 -1.25
CA GLU A 271 9.61 0.27 -0.86
C GLU A 271 8.76 -0.17 0.34
N VAL A 272 8.32 0.81 1.14
CA VAL A 272 7.40 0.60 2.27
C VAL A 272 6.13 1.40 2.05
N ALA A 273 4.97 0.74 2.18
CA ALA A 273 3.67 1.39 2.11
C ALA A 273 3.02 1.41 3.52
N PRO A 274 2.91 2.57 4.19
CA PRO A 274 2.40 2.68 5.55
C PRO A 274 0.86 2.65 5.60
N ARG A 275 0.26 1.64 5.01
CA ARG A 275 -1.20 1.44 4.88
C ARG A 275 -1.55 0.02 4.44
N VAL A 276 -2.83 -0.28 4.39
CA VAL A 276 -3.33 -1.48 3.68
C VAL A 276 -2.85 -1.47 2.22
N HIS A 277 -2.51 -2.65 1.68
CA HIS A 277 -1.79 -2.73 0.42
C HIS A 277 -2.48 -3.64 -0.60
N ASN A 278 -2.31 -3.33 -1.91
CA ASN A 278 -2.88 -4.12 -3.00
C ASN A 278 -2.47 -5.59 -2.93
N THR A 279 -1.21 -5.87 -2.62
CA THR A 279 -0.71 -7.24 -2.51
C THR A 279 -1.32 -8.02 -1.35
N GLY A 280 -1.95 -7.35 -0.39
CA GLY A 280 -2.63 -7.95 0.77
C GLY A 280 -4.11 -8.30 0.54
N HIS A 281 -4.68 -8.01 -0.64
CA HIS A 281 -6.10 -8.29 -0.89
C HIS A 281 -6.44 -9.78 -0.86
N PHE A 282 -5.48 -10.67 -1.11
CA PHE A 282 -5.66 -12.11 -0.95
C PHE A 282 -6.19 -12.50 0.42
N SER A 283 -5.87 -11.71 1.45
CA SER A 283 -6.23 -11.99 2.83
C SER A 283 -7.74 -12.07 3.07
N GLN A 284 -8.55 -11.44 2.21
CA GLN A 284 -10.01 -11.43 2.35
C GLN A 284 -10.60 -12.86 2.28
N GLU A 285 -10.07 -13.71 1.41
CA GLU A 285 -10.51 -15.11 1.28
C GLU A 285 -9.53 -16.10 1.88
N ALA A 286 -8.22 -15.83 1.80
CA ALA A 286 -7.21 -16.80 2.16
C ALA A 286 -6.97 -16.92 3.67
N LEU A 287 -7.31 -15.89 4.46
CA LEU A 287 -7.06 -15.85 5.89
C LEU A 287 -8.36 -15.78 6.71
N ASN A 288 -8.26 -16.21 7.97
CA ASN A 288 -9.33 -16.05 8.96
C ASN A 288 -9.64 -14.58 9.28
N VAL A 289 -8.68 -13.69 9.09
CA VAL A 289 -8.79 -12.24 9.27
C VAL A 289 -8.07 -11.53 8.12
N ASP A 290 -8.70 -10.53 7.52
CA ASP A 290 -8.10 -9.80 6.41
C ASP A 290 -7.32 -8.54 6.88
N GLN A 291 -6.52 -7.98 5.98
CA GLN A 291 -5.70 -6.79 6.27
C GLN A 291 -6.52 -5.57 6.70
N PHE A 292 -7.77 -5.43 6.23
CA PHE A 292 -8.63 -4.30 6.55
C PHE A 292 -9.14 -4.40 7.98
N GLU A 293 -9.57 -5.60 8.39
CA GLU A 293 -9.93 -5.88 9.77
C GLU A 293 -8.75 -5.73 10.70
N LEU A 294 -7.56 -6.26 10.32
CA LEU A 294 -6.34 -6.07 11.09
C LEU A 294 -6.01 -4.60 11.28
N HIS A 295 -6.13 -3.78 10.22
CA HIS A 295 -5.88 -2.34 10.33
C HIS A 295 -6.84 -1.67 11.32
N LEU A 296 -8.13 -1.95 11.22
CA LEU A 296 -9.15 -1.43 12.15
C LEU A 296 -8.89 -1.89 13.58
N ARG A 297 -8.56 -3.16 13.80
CA ARG A 297 -8.17 -3.67 15.13
C ARG A 297 -6.96 -2.93 15.68
N CYS A 298 -5.94 -2.72 14.86
CA CYS A 298 -4.72 -2.01 15.26
C CYS A 298 -5.01 -0.59 15.76
N ILE A 299 -5.74 0.20 14.96
CA ILE A 299 -6.01 1.62 15.27
C ILE A 299 -7.01 1.82 16.41
N LEU A 300 -7.78 0.79 16.74
CA LEU A 300 -8.73 0.78 17.87
C LEU A 300 -8.15 0.15 19.14
N GLY A 301 -6.94 -0.41 19.08
CA GLY A 301 -6.31 -1.10 20.21
C GLY A 301 -6.96 -2.45 20.56
N LEU A 302 -7.63 -3.07 19.59
CA LEU A 302 -8.21 -4.39 19.75
C LEU A 302 -7.15 -5.48 19.67
N GLU A 303 -7.44 -6.63 20.24
CA GLU A 303 -6.60 -7.81 20.16
C GLU A 303 -6.48 -8.32 18.72
N LEU A 304 -5.27 -8.69 18.33
CA LEU A 304 -5.02 -9.30 17.02
C LEU A 304 -5.15 -10.84 17.15
N PRO A 305 -5.98 -11.46 16.29
CA PRO A 305 -6.07 -12.92 16.28
C PRO A 305 -4.81 -13.54 15.67
N GLU A 306 -4.58 -14.80 15.93
CA GLU A 306 -3.61 -15.61 15.18
C GLU A 306 -3.98 -15.63 13.70
N ILE A 307 -2.96 -15.52 12.84
CA ILE A 307 -3.13 -15.54 11.40
C ILE A 307 -3.16 -16.98 10.89
N LEU A 308 -4.31 -17.43 10.43
CA LEU A 308 -4.53 -18.80 9.95
C LEU A 308 -4.93 -18.79 8.48
N LEU A 309 -4.28 -19.65 7.68
CA LEU A 309 -4.66 -19.92 6.31
C LEU A 309 -5.92 -20.81 6.25
N LYS A 310 -6.92 -20.42 5.48
CA LYS A 310 -8.11 -21.25 5.21
C LYS A 310 -7.83 -22.40 4.25
N GLN A 311 -6.86 -22.21 3.34
CA GLN A 311 -6.41 -23.22 2.38
C GLN A 311 -4.88 -23.12 2.20
N PRO A 312 -4.19 -24.23 1.84
CA PRO A 312 -2.74 -24.24 1.69
C PRO A 312 -2.16 -23.29 0.64
N ALA A 313 -2.97 -22.86 -0.33
CA ALA A 313 -2.53 -22.00 -1.42
C ALA A 313 -3.59 -20.95 -1.78
N PHE A 314 -3.12 -19.82 -2.28
CA PHE A 314 -3.97 -18.75 -2.79
C PHE A 314 -3.31 -18.02 -3.97
N VAL A 315 -4.16 -17.40 -4.78
CA VAL A 315 -3.78 -16.50 -5.88
C VAL A 315 -4.77 -15.34 -5.89
N MET A 316 -4.26 -14.12 -6.02
CA MET A 316 -5.06 -12.92 -6.31
C MET A 316 -4.64 -12.35 -7.65
N VAL A 317 -5.58 -12.10 -8.54
CA VAL A 317 -5.32 -11.41 -9.83
C VAL A 317 -5.98 -10.05 -9.84
N ASN A 318 -5.23 -9.02 -10.23
CA ASN A 318 -5.79 -7.69 -10.42
C ASN A 318 -6.56 -7.61 -11.75
N LEU A 319 -7.63 -6.84 -11.72
CA LEU A 319 -8.42 -6.46 -12.89
C LEU A 319 -8.01 -5.04 -13.29
N LEU A 320 -7.15 -4.95 -14.30
CA LEU A 320 -6.58 -3.68 -14.78
C LEU A 320 -7.31 -3.23 -16.04
N GLY A 321 -7.75 -1.99 -16.05
CA GLY A 321 -8.36 -1.39 -17.23
C GLY A 321 -7.44 -1.45 -18.45
N GLN A 322 -7.99 -1.82 -19.58
CA GLN A 322 -7.29 -1.92 -20.87
C GLN A 322 -7.77 -0.87 -21.86
N SER A 323 -8.95 -0.31 -21.63
CA SER A 323 -9.58 0.67 -22.52
C SER A 323 -10.43 1.67 -21.71
N THR A 324 -11.08 2.58 -22.41
CA THR A 324 -12.10 3.48 -21.83
C THR A 324 -13.53 2.95 -21.97
N ARG A 325 -13.69 1.75 -22.50
CA ARG A 325 -15.02 1.12 -22.68
C ARG A 325 -15.61 0.73 -21.33
N ILE A 326 -16.94 0.65 -21.30
CA ILE A 326 -17.65 0.14 -20.12
C ILE A 326 -17.24 -1.32 -19.90
N PRO A 327 -16.81 -1.67 -18.68
CA PRO A 327 -16.43 -3.04 -18.37
C PRO A 327 -17.59 -4.02 -18.57
N GLN A 328 -17.30 -5.21 -19.06
CA GLN A 328 -18.28 -6.27 -19.27
C GLN A 328 -17.81 -7.58 -18.64
N ILE A 329 -18.63 -8.20 -17.83
CA ILE A 329 -18.40 -9.53 -17.29
C ILE A 329 -19.14 -10.52 -18.19
N LYS A 330 -18.43 -11.13 -19.16
CA LYS A 330 -19.00 -12.16 -20.05
C LYS A 330 -19.23 -13.48 -19.33
N LYS A 331 -18.38 -13.78 -18.34
CA LYS A 331 -18.48 -14.97 -17.50
C LYS A 331 -18.00 -14.63 -16.10
N PHE A 332 -18.85 -14.93 -15.11
CA PHE A 332 -18.45 -14.77 -13.71
C PHE A 332 -17.34 -15.76 -13.36
N PRO A 333 -16.27 -15.30 -12.67
CA PRO A 333 -15.22 -16.19 -12.21
C PRO A 333 -15.70 -17.09 -11.07
N THR A 334 -15.06 -18.23 -10.89
CA THR A 334 -15.31 -19.12 -9.74
C THR A 334 -14.62 -18.62 -8.45
N GLY A 335 -13.64 -17.76 -8.61
CA GLY A 335 -12.99 -17.04 -7.50
C GLY A 335 -13.86 -15.91 -6.96
N ALA A 336 -13.52 -15.41 -5.78
CA ALA A 336 -14.22 -14.28 -5.16
C ALA A 336 -13.87 -12.98 -5.90
N LEU A 337 -14.84 -12.40 -6.58
CA LEU A 337 -14.70 -11.15 -7.33
C LEU A 337 -14.95 -9.95 -6.43
N HIS A 338 -13.99 -9.05 -6.33
CA HIS A 338 -14.09 -7.76 -5.68
C HIS A 338 -14.06 -6.66 -6.73
N TRP A 339 -15.23 -6.15 -7.09
CA TRP A 339 -15.37 -5.03 -8.01
C TRP A 339 -15.34 -3.70 -7.24
N TYR A 340 -14.57 -2.71 -7.74
CA TYR A 340 -14.38 -1.46 -6.99
C TYR A 340 -15.41 -0.36 -7.31
N GLU A 341 -16.32 -0.59 -8.26
CA GLU A 341 -17.38 0.36 -8.65
C GLU A 341 -16.86 1.73 -9.10
N LYS A 342 -15.70 1.75 -9.73
CA LYS A 342 -15.17 2.97 -10.33
C LYS A 342 -15.95 3.34 -11.57
N THR A 343 -16.39 4.58 -11.68
CA THR A 343 -17.23 5.08 -12.79
C THR A 343 -16.49 5.18 -14.10
N GLU A 344 -15.16 5.44 -14.07
CA GLU A 344 -14.35 5.55 -15.26
C GLU A 344 -13.45 4.33 -15.41
N ASN A 345 -13.47 3.70 -16.58
CA ASN A 345 -12.44 2.75 -16.99
C ASN A 345 -11.37 3.47 -17.81
N ARG A 346 -10.11 3.15 -17.57
CA ARG A 346 -8.97 3.66 -18.35
C ARG A 346 -7.80 2.70 -18.22
N PRO A 347 -6.90 2.69 -19.21
CA PRO A 347 -5.72 1.84 -19.19
C PRO A 347 -4.97 1.92 -17.87
N LYS A 348 -4.58 0.77 -17.36
CA LYS A 348 -3.85 0.59 -16.09
C LYS A 348 -4.63 0.89 -14.80
N ARG A 349 -5.86 1.37 -14.86
CA ARG A 349 -6.65 1.61 -13.64
C ARG A 349 -7.09 0.29 -13.01
N LYS A 350 -6.80 0.10 -11.72
CA LYS A 350 -7.28 -1.07 -10.95
C LYS A 350 -8.80 -0.97 -10.79
N MET A 351 -9.55 -1.83 -11.45
CA MET A 351 -11.01 -1.85 -11.45
C MET A 351 -11.59 -2.86 -10.46
N GLY A 352 -10.80 -3.87 -10.09
CA GLY A 352 -11.17 -4.93 -9.17
C GLY A 352 -10.04 -5.90 -8.96
N HIS A 353 -10.32 -6.97 -8.25
CA HIS A 353 -9.46 -8.15 -8.14
C HIS A 353 -10.29 -9.41 -7.95
N ILE A 354 -9.67 -10.57 -8.16
CA ILE A 354 -10.30 -11.86 -7.91
C ILE A 354 -9.37 -12.69 -7.05
N ASN A 355 -9.91 -13.24 -5.97
CA ASN A 355 -9.18 -14.13 -5.08
C ASN A 355 -9.57 -15.59 -5.32
N TYR A 356 -8.57 -16.44 -5.34
CA TYR A 356 -8.70 -17.89 -5.45
C TYR A 356 -7.95 -18.56 -4.30
N ILE A 357 -8.57 -19.54 -3.66
CA ILE A 357 -7.97 -20.36 -2.61
C ILE A 357 -8.08 -21.84 -2.95
N GLY A 358 -7.13 -22.65 -2.49
CA GLY A 358 -7.11 -24.10 -2.76
C GLY A 358 -5.81 -24.76 -2.36
N ARG A 359 -5.53 -25.93 -2.93
CA ARG A 359 -4.38 -26.75 -2.52
C ARG A 359 -3.13 -26.51 -3.37
N ASN A 360 -3.28 -26.16 -4.65
CA ASN A 360 -2.17 -26.08 -5.62
C ASN A 360 -2.07 -24.70 -6.27
N LYS A 361 -0.97 -23.99 -5.99
CA LYS A 361 -0.73 -22.63 -6.52
C LYS A 361 -0.70 -22.56 -8.05
N LYS A 362 -0.09 -23.56 -8.72
CA LYS A 362 0.04 -23.56 -10.18
C LYS A 362 -1.32 -23.72 -10.86
N GLU A 363 -2.16 -24.61 -10.35
CA GLU A 363 -3.52 -24.82 -10.85
C GLU A 363 -4.40 -23.60 -10.61
N LEU A 364 -4.33 -23.02 -9.39
CA LEU A 364 -5.03 -21.78 -9.06
C LEU A 364 -4.64 -20.65 -10.00
N LEU A 365 -3.35 -20.46 -10.26
CA LEU A 365 -2.86 -19.42 -11.18
C LEU A 365 -3.35 -19.64 -12.60
N LYS A 366 -3.25 -20.86 -13.12
CA LYS A 366 -3.77 -21.22 -14.46
C LYS A 366 -5.25 -20.88 -14.57
N ARG A 367 -6.05 -21.28 -13.58
CA ARG A 367 -7.49 -20.99 -13.53
C ARG A 367 -7.77 -19.50 -13.45
N ALA A 368 -7.11 -18.78 -12.53
CA ALA A 368 -7.28 -17.35 -12.34
C ALA A 368 -6.99 -16.54 -13.61
N LEU A 369 -5.87 -16.82 -14.28
CA LEU A 369 -5.49 -16.16 -15.53
C LEU A 369 -6.44 -16.50 -16.69
N SER A 370 -6.99 -17.72 -16.73
CA SER A 370 -8.00 -18.13 -17.72
C SER A 370 -9.33 -17.42 -17.49
N GLU A 371 -9.83 -17.44 -16.26
CA GLU A 371 -11.14 -16.86 -15.93
C GLU A 371 -11.14 -15.34 -16.03
N ARG A 372 -10.00 -14.68 -15.69
CA ARG A 372 -9.84 -13.22 -15.88
C ARG A 372 -10.10 -12.76 -17.31
N LYS A 373 -9.84 -13.59 -18.34
CA LYS A 373 -10.14 -13.28 -19.74
C LYS A 373 -11.63 -13.11 -20.03
N GLY A 374 -12.49 -13.66 -19.19
CA GLY A 374 -13.94 -13.50 -19.29
C GLY A 374 -14.44 -12.13 -18.81
N ILE A 375 -13.56 -11.30 -18.25
CA ILE A 375 -13.86 -9.95 -17.77
C ILE A 375 -13.15 -8.95 -18.68
N LEU A 376 -13.92 -8.28 -19.52
CA LEU A 376 -13.42 -7.25 -20.44
C LEU A 376 -13.43 -5.89 -19.71
N ILE A 377 -12.26 -5.28 -19.59
CA ILE A 377 -12.08 -4.04 -18.83
C ILE A 377 -11.40 -2.99 -19.71
#